data_9336c305595af8ad6b783dbf71ee8839
#
_entry.id   9336c305595af8ad6b783dbf71ee8839
#
_cell.length_a   1.000
_cell.length_b   1.000
_cell.length_c   1.000
_cell.angle_alpha   90.00
_cell.angle_beta   90.00
_cell.angle_gamma   90.00
#
_symmetry.space_group_name_H-M   'P 1'
#
loop_
_entity.id
_entity.type
_entity.pdbx_description
1 polymer ?
#
loop_
_entity_poly.entity_id
_entity_poly.type
_entity_poly.pdbx_seq_one_letter_code
_entity_poly.pdbx_strand_id
1 'polypeptide(L)'
;MRTTLKLRSGAVIPCIDPKTAQKKNYLSRTELGKLHLMPAGEPVAFTENEDGSVKYYFDSEHLTEAPPELWYAASGLKTEKYVLDNGTEIPRMNTRRAASQGYYTKERLAVMNYETVEEPVAYSRRGEEIVFFYDKRTASRLPLMCTKCGKAVRYKRKLCEKCYGEDLIVRRALGDEHRNAFYHKTRERVLFFDLELTGFYDRDEIISISVVNGCGEVVMDTLVKPVHTKKWKKTEKIHGITPDMVQDAPTLAELVPDIKQMFDNAESIIAYGISTDFSHIKTIYETEEEQNALHDKISCCANEFVRYIHEHCPEVVHASLTDAMECLQIAWDGIPHSSIADTIACKKVWEHLFPNYYED
;
A
#
# COMPACT_ATOMS: atom_id res chain seq x y z
N MET A 1 21.61 38.47 -3.18
CA MET A 1 22.42 37.34 -2.72
C MET A 1 23.82 37.85 -2.37
N ARG A 2 24.30 37.45 -1.19
CA ARG A 2 25.66 37.79 -0.73
C ARG A 2 26.68 36.99 -1.51
N THR A 3 27.74 37.62 -1.99
CA THR A 3 28.84 36.91 -2.66
C THR A 3 29.87 36.36 -1.69
N THR A 4 29.94 36.91 -0.48
CA THR A 4 30.83 36.49 0.61
C THR A 4 30.17 36.66 1.95
N LEU A 5 30.65 35.91 2.97
CA LEU A 5 30.20 36.01 4.34
C LEU A 5 31.42 36.07 5.27
N LYS A 6 31.44 37.03 6.21
CA LYS A 6 32.46 37.12 7.24
C LYS A 6 32.05 36.30 8.48
N LEU A 7 32.90 35.38 8.88
CA LEU A 7 32.72 34.55 10.07
C LEU A 7 33.13 35.31 11.35
N ARG A 8 32.78 34.79 12.52
CA ARG A 8 33.14 35.38 13.81
C ARG A 8 34.64 35.41 14.07
N SER A 9 35.41 34.50 13.50
CA SER A 9 36.88 34.49 13.49
C SER A 9 37.50 35.60 12.70
N GLY A 10 36.76 36.29 11.82
CA GLY A 10 37.23 37.25 10.86
C GLY A 10 37.45 36.67 9.47
N ALA A 11 37.46 35.36 9.30
CA ALA A 11 37.60 34.72 8.01
C ALA A 11 36.41 35.07 7.06
N VAL A 12 36.72 35.25 5.76
CA VAL A 12 35.71 35.55 4.75
C VAL A 12 35.56 34.35 3.83
N ILE A 13 34.35 33.80 3.78
CA ILE A 13 34.03 32.65 2.93
C ILE A 13 33.15 33.02 1.74
N PRO A 14 33.31 32.35 0.58
CA PRO A 14 32.53 32.62 -0.62
C PRO A 14 31.17 32.00 -0.57
N CYS A 15 30.19 32.61 -1.26
CA CYS A 15 28.93 31.99 -1.63
C CYS A 15 29.18 31.12 -2.87
N ILE A 16 28.76 29.84 -2.79
CA ILE A 16 28.85 28.88 -3.89
C ILE A 16 27.52 28.18 -4.10
N ASP A 17 27.28 27.71 -5.31
CA ASP A 17 26.14 26.86 -5.59
C ASP A 17 26.38 25.40 -5.14
N PRO A 18 25.32 24.59 -4.92
CA PRO A 18 25.47 23.21 -4.43
C PRO A 18 26.28 22.30 -5.34
N LYS A 19 26.29 22.53 -6.67
CA LYS A 19 27.06 21.71 -7.62
C LYS A 19 28.56 22.02 -7.49
N THR A 20 28.90 23.27 -7.25
CA THR A 20 30.29 23.69 -6.98
C THR A 20 30.77 23.12 -5.65
N ALA A 21 29.92 23.10 -4.59
CA ALA A 21 30.28 22.47 -3.34
C ALA A 21 30.57 20.96 -3.53
N GLN A 22 29.74 20.26 -4.28
CA GLN A 22 29.91 18.83 -4.58
C GLN A 22 31.22 18.59 -5.38
N LYS A 23 31.52 19.40 -6.39
CA LYS A 23 32.77 19.28 -7.18
C LYS A 23 34.04 19.47 -6.33
N LYS A 24 33.93 20.25 -5.27
CA LYS A 24 35.04 20.52 -4.34
C LYS A 24 35.09 19.57 -3.16
N ASN A 25 34.23 18.54 -3.12
CA ASN A 25 34.07 17.62 -2.01
C ASN A 25 33.75 18.33 -0.67
N TYR A 26 33.03 19.44 -0.73
CA TYR A 26 32.59 20.14 0.49
C TYR A 26 31.28 19.54 0.98
N LEU A 27 31.21 19.23 2.28
CA LEU A 27 30.06 18.60 2.90
C LEU A 27 29.32 19.60 3.80
N SER A 28 28.00 19.58 3.71
CA SER A 28 27.16 20.34 4.63
C SER A 28 27.05 19.64 5.99
N ARG A 29 26.65 20.37 7.03
CA ARG A 29 26.39 19.77 8.35
C ARG A 29 25.43 18.60 8.34
N THR A 30 24.42 18.64 7.46
CA THR A 30 23.46 17.55 7.31
C THR A 30 24.10 16.30 6.71
N GLU A 31 25.00 16.48 5.74
CA GLU A 31 25.76 15.36 5.14
C GLU A 31 26.79 14.79 6.12
N LEU A 32 27.49 15.66 6.84
CA LEU A 32 28.40 15.25 7.91
C LEU A 32 27.68 14.42 9.01
N GLY A 33 26.50 14.90 9.43
CA GLY A 33 25.71 14.16 10.42
C GLY A 33 25.25 12.77 9.95
N LYS A 34 25.00 12.58 8.65
CA LYS A 34 24.69 11.27 8.06
C LYS A 34 25.88 10.32 8.06
N LEU A 35 27.09 10.87 7.96
CA LEU A 35 28.33 10.12 7.92
C LEU A 35 28.98 9.93 9.32
N HIS A 36 28.31 10.44 10.38
CA HIS A 36 28.85 10.47 11.74
C HIS A 36 30.20 11.21 11.85
N LEU A 37 30.37 12.24 11.00
CA LEU A 37 31.56 13.08 10.96
C LEU A 37 31.26 14.47 11.53
N MET A 38 32.29 15.11 12.05
CA MET A 38 32.26 16.52 12.47
C MET A 38 33.42 17.29 11.84
N PRO A 39 33.22 18.59 11.51
CA PRO A 39 34.32 19.40 11.01
C PRO A 39 35.32 19.72 12.10
N ALA A 40 36.60 19.58 11.80
CA ALA A 40 37.68 19.99 12.69
C ALA A 40 37.97 21.52 12.63
N GLY A 41 37.30 22.25 11.73
CA GLY A 41 37.50 23.65 11.51
C GLY A 41 36.24 24.43 11.16
N GLU A 42 36.45 25.70 10.77
CA GLU A 42 35.36 26.58 10.32
C GLU A 42 34.86 26.23 8.93
N PRO A 43 33.61 26.67 8.56
CA PRO A 43 33.10 26.44 7.22
C PRO A 43 33.97 27.18 6.17
N VAL A 44 34.16 26.53 5.02
CA VAL A 44 34.95 27.03 3.90
C VAL A 44 34.13 27.75 2.81
N ALA A 45 32.80 27.51 2.83
CA ALA A 45 31.86 28.13 1.88
C ALA A 45 30.42 28.11 2.46
N PHE A 46 29.53 28.84 1.77
CA PHE A 46 28.10 28.80 2.09
C PHE A 46 27.22 28.92 0.84
N THR A 47 25.94 28.52 0.98
CA THR A 47 24.85 28.84 0.03
C THR A 47 23.79 29.65 0.78
N GLU A 48 23.27 30.69 0.17
CA GLU A 48 22.11 31.45 0.69
C GLU A 48 20.83 31.00 -0.02
N ASN A 49 19.86 30.55 0.74
CA ASN A 49 18.56 30.13 0.23
C ASN A 49 17.67 31.37 -0.05
N GLU A 50 16.53 31.15 -0.76
CA GLU A 50 15.58 32.24 -1.11
C GLU A 50 14.94 32.89 0.13
N ASP A 51 14.83 32.16 1.25
CA ASP A 51 14.34 32.66 2.54
C ASP A 51 15.40 33.41 3.36
N GLY A 52 16.59 33.63 2.80
CA GLY A 52 17.74 34.28 3.45
C GLY A 52 18.52 33.41 4.43
N SER A 53 18.10 32.15 4.61
CA SER A 53 18.85 31.19 5.43
C SER A 53 20.15 30.79 4.77
N VAL A 54 21.16 30.44 5.59
CA VAL A 54 22.52 30.11 5.12
C VAL A 54 22.84 28.66 5.40
N LYS A 55 23.23 27.91 4.36
CA LYS A 55 23.75 26.56 4.46
C LYS A 55 25.28 26.59 4.37
N TYR A 56 25.97 26.19 5.42
CA TYR A 56 27.43 26.14 5.47
C TYR A 56 27.97 24.82 4.95
N TYR A 57 29.17 24.88 4.33
CA TYR A 57 29.91 23.72 3.83
C TYR A 57 31.29 23.67 4.48
N PHE A 58 31.78 22.45 4.71
CA PHE A 58 33.05 22.13 5.34
C PHE A 58 33.91 21.28 4.40
N ASP A 59 35.22 21.46 4.47
CA ASP A 59 36.15 20.68 3.67
C ASP A 59 36.20 19.22 4.17
N SER A 60 36.09 18.27 3.23
CA SER A 60 36.16 16.84 3.54
C SER A 60 37.54 16.36 3.98
N GLU A 61 38.60 17.13 3.74
CA GLU A 61 39.96 16.80 4.15
C GLU A 61 40.22 17.06 5.66
N HIS A 62 39.37 17.85 6.30
CA HIS A 62 39.51 18.24 7.71
C HIS A 62 38.30 17.83 8.53
N LEU A 63 38.04 16.54 8.55
CA LEU A 63 36.94 15.94 9.30
C LEU A 63 37.48 15.00 10.36
N THR A 64 36.74 14.87 11.46
CA THR A 64 36.99 13.89 12.51
C THR A 64 35.73 13.06 12.74
N GLU A 65 35.88 11.84 13.25
CA GLU A 65 34.73 11.08 13.73
C GLU A 65 34.03 11.83 14.85
N ALA A 66 32.73 12.01 14.72
CA ALA A 66 31.93 12.57 15.80
C ALA A 66 31.79 11.51 16.92
N PRO A 67 32.16 11.83 18.15
CA PRO A 67 31.88 10.91 19.25
C PRO A 67 30.38 10.63 19.34
N PRO A 68 29.96 9.42 19.78
CA PRO A 68 28.54 9.00 19.77
C PRO A 68 27.59 10.02 20.41
N GLU A 69 28.06 10.75 21.41
CA GLU A 69 27.29 11.79 22.10
C GLU A 69 27.03 13.02 21.18
N LEU A 70 27.90 13.24 20.21
CA LEU A 70 27.84 14.37 19.25
C LEU A 70 27.31 13.99 17.87
N TRP A 71 27.04 12.72 17.59
CA TRP A 71 26.44 12.31 16.30
C TRP A 71 25.18 13.10 15.95
N TYR A 72 24.63 13.77 16.92
CA TYR A 72 23.42 14.56 16.84
C TYR A 72 23.61 16.08 17.02
N ALA A 73 24.73 16.50 17.59
CA ALA A 73 25.04 17.91 17.74
C ALA A 73 25.43 18.57 16.39
N ALA A 74 25.88 17.77 15.42
CA ALA A 74 26.16 18.22 14.05
C ALA A 74 24.92 18.79 13.32
N SER A 75 23.68 18.53 13.83
CA SER A 75 22.44 19.10 13.30
C SER A 75 22.10 20.49 13.86
N GLY A 76 22.97 21.11 14.68
CA GLY A 76 22.76 22.47 15.21
C GLY A 76 21.74 22.59 16.34
N LEU A 77 21.17 21.48 16.81
CA LEU A 77 20.30 21.45 17.97
C LEU A 77 21.15 21.42 19.24
N LYS A 78 21.05 22.43 20.10
CA LYS A 78 21.52 22.34 21.48
C LYS A 78 20.88 21.10 22.09
N THR A 79 21.69 20.25 22.70
CA THR A 79 21.21 19.11 23.51
C THR A 79 20.66 19.66 24.83
N GLU A 80 19.45 20.26 24.78
CA GLU A 80 18.70 20.53 26.00
C GLU A 80 18.35 19.18 26.62
N LYS A 81 18.71 19.02 27.89
CA LYS A 81 18.31 17.86 28.68
C LYS A 81 17.18 18.24 29.60
N TYR A 82 16.30 17.30 29.85
CA TYR A 82 15.26 17.39 30.89
C TYR A 82 15.62 16.45 32.02
N VAL A 83 15.50 16.93 33.23
CA VAL A 83 15.76 16.11 34.43
C VAL A 83 14.41 15.62 34.94
N LEU A 84 14.24 14.32 35.02
CA LEU A 84 13.05 13.67 35.58
C LEU A 84 13.10 13.76 37.13
N ASP A 85 11.98 13.51 37.77
CA ASP A 85 11.84 13.56 39.23
C ASP A 85 12.80 12.59 39.96
N ASN A 86 13.15 11.49 39.29
CA ASN A 86 14.13 10.49 39.79
C ASN A 86 15.60 10.90 39.54
N GLY A 87 15.86 12.09 39.00
CA GLY A 87 17.21 12.59 38.69
C GLY A 87 17.78 12.14 37.34
N THR A 88 17.06 11.33 36.55
CA THR A 88 17.50 10.89 35.23
C THR A 88 17.44 12.03 34.20
N GLU A 89 18.52 12.25 33.47
CA GLU A 89 18.58 13.21 32.38
C GLU A 89 18.18 12.56 31.07
N ILE A 90 17.17 13.13 30.40
CA ILE A 90 16.72 12.69 29.06
C ILE A 90 16.94 13.77 27.99
N PRO A 91 17.30 13.36 26.74
CA PRO A 91 17.61 14.30 25.68
C PRO A 91 16.34 14.88 25.03
N ARG A 92 16.45 16.10 24.51
CA ARG A 92 15.43 16.69 23.64
C ARG A 92 15.49 16.06 22.27
N MET A 93 14.33 15.61 21.76
CA MET A 93 14.16 15.05 20.42
C MET A 93 12.91 15.62 19.73
N ASN A 94 12.94 15.77 18.41
CA ASN A 94 11.71 15.99 17.66
C ASN A 94 10.97 14.65 17.44
N THR A 95 9.67 14.72 17.18
CA THR A 95 8.80 13.54 17.01
C THR A 95 9.28 12.58 15.91
N ARG A 96 9.80 13.11 14.79
CA ARG A 96 10.30 12.28 13.68
C ARG A 96 11.50 11.46 14.07
N ARG A 97 12.43 12.06 14.82
CA ARG A 97 13.63 11.39 15.30
C ARG A 97 13.31 10.39 16.41
N ALA A 98 12.43 10.75 17.37
CA ALA A 98 11.97 9.82 18.38
C ALA A 98 11.36 8.56 17.72
N ALA A 99 10.48 8.73 16.74
CA ALA A 99 9.86 7.63 16.01
C ALA A 99 10.89 6.75 15.27
N SER A 100 11.95 7.34 14.67
CA SER A 100 13.01 6.57 14.00
C SER A 100 13.84 5.70 14.95
N GLN A 101 13.84 6.04 16.25
CA GLN A 101 14.49 5.26 17.31
C GLN A 101 13.55 4.30 18.04
N GLY A 102 12.27 4.23 17.63
CA GLY A 102 11.26 3.40 18.26
C GLY A 102 10.65 4.03 19.52
N TYR A 103 10.82 5.36 19.71
CA TYR A 103 10.29 6.10 20.85
C TYR A 103 8.98 6.81 20.48
N TYR A 104 7.95 6.63 21.29
CA TYR A 104 6.61 7.13 21.03
C TYR A 104 5.98 7.73 22.29
N THR A 105 5.02 8.65 22.12
CA THR A 105 4.21 9.12 23.25
C THR A 105 3.29 8.01 23.78
N LYS A 106 2.79 8.14 25.02
CA LYS A 106 1.87 7.16 25.62
C LYS A 106 0.60 7.00 24.75
N GLU A 107 0.06 8.08 24.23
CA GLU A 107 -1.12 8.09 23.35
C GLU A 107 -0.82 7.30 22.06
N ARG A 108 0.37 7.50 21.49
CA ARG A 108 0.76 6.77 20.28
C ARG A 108 1.02 5.29 20.54
N LEU A 109 1.60 4.95 21.67
CA LEU A 109 1.75 3.56 22.13
C LEU A 109 0.37 2.91 22.31
N ALA A 110 -0.57 3.59 22.96
CA ALA A 110 -1.94 3.08 23.15
C ALA A 110 -2.64 2.81 21.81
N VAL A 111 -2.52 3.70 20.83
CA VAL A 111 -3.04 3.47 19.46
C VAL A 111 -2.41 2.23 18.80
N MET A 112 -1.16 1.92 19.12
CA MET A 112 -0.46 0.70 18.65
C MET A 112 -0.72 -0.54 19.51
N ASN A 113 -1.60 -0.47 20.53
CA ASN A 113 -1.86 -1.48 21.55
C ASN A 113 -0.64 -1.82 22.44
N TYR A 114 0.09 -0.80 22.84
CA TYR A 114 1.15 -0.92 23.82
C TYR A 114 0.83 -0.06 25.03
N GLU A 115 1.23 -0.53 26.20
CA GLU A 115 1.21 0.21 27.46
C GLU A 115 2.60 0.19 28.07
N THR A 116 2.98 1.29 28.69
CA THR A 116 4.25 1.40 29.41
C THR A 116 4.06 2.04 30.78
N VAL A 117 4.73 1.47 31.76
CA VAL A 117 4.91 2.01 33.11
C VAL A 117 6.33 2.56 33.30
N GLU A 118 7.19 2.37 32.28
CA GLU A 118 8.57 2.83 32.30
C GLU A 118 8.68 4.35 32.24
N GLU A 119 9.83 4.86 32.67
CA GLU A 119 10.17 6.27 32.57
C GLU A 119 10.39 6.70 31.12
N PRO A 120 10.14 7.98 30.78
CA PRO A 120 10.40 8.48 29.44
C PRO A 120 11.90 8.50 29.12
N VAL A 121 12.25 8.20 27.88
CA VAL A 121 13.64 8.13 27.38
C VAL A 121 14.06 9.38 26.60
N ALA A 122 13.09 10.21 26.20
CA ALA A 122 13.32 11.49 25.51
C ALA A 122 12.11 12.42 25.66
N TYR A 123 12.27 13.70 25.32
CA TYR A 123 11.20 14.66 25.34
C TYR A 123 11.23 15.60 24.12
N SER A 124 10.11 16.24 23.85
CA SER A 124 9.95 17.35 22.90
C SER A 124 9.27 18.52 23.62
N ARG A 125 9.47 19.73 23.11
CA ARG A 125 8.80 20.93 23.64
C ARG A 125 8.00 21.58 22.53
N ARG A 126 6.71 21.83 22.78
CA ARG A 126 5.80 22.59 21.92
C ARG A 126 5.31 23.82 22.66
N GLY A 127 5.99 24.96 22.43
CA GLY A 127 5.77 26.14 23.30
C GLY A 127 6.17 25.84 24.74
N GLU A 128 5.22 25.94 25.66
CA GLU A 128 5.41 25.62 27.08
C GLU A 128 5.14 24.14 27.42
N GLU A 129 4.49 23.40 26.51
CA GLU A 129 4.13 22.01 26.73
C GLU A 129 5.33 21.07 26.51
N ILE A 130 5.53 20.16 27.45
CA ILE A 130 6.55 19.10 27.36
C ILE A 130 5.86 17.80 26.98
N VAL A 131 6.30 17.19 25.88
CA VAL A 131 5.81 15.93 25.38
C VAL A 131 6.89 14.86 25.58
N PHE A 132 6.58 13.82 26.33
CA PHE A 132 7.50 12.73 26.65
C PHE A 132 7.38 11.58 25.65
N PHE A 133 8.51 10.92 25.37
CA PHE A 133 8.60 9.74 24.53
C PHE A 133 9.12 8.55 25.34
N TYR A 134 8.53 7.39 25.07
CA TYR A 134 8.79 6.11 25.76
C TYR A 134 9.28 5.09 24.75
N ASP A 135 10.17 4.19 25.18
CA ASP A 135 10.71 3.13 24.33
C ASP A 135 9.66 2.03 24.12
N LYS A 136 9.27 1.81 22.86
CA LYS A 136 8.33 0.76 22.52
C LYS A 136 8.85 -0.65 22.83
N ARG A 137 10.18 -0.84 22.86
CA ARG A 137 10.80 -2.16 23.10
C ARG A 137 10.62 -2.63 24.55
N THR A 138 10.50 -1.69 25.50
CA THR A 138 10.23 -1.97 26.91
C THR A 138 8.74 -1.94 27.25
N ALA A 139 7.90 -1.43 26.32
CA ALA A 139 6.47 -1.37 26.51
C ALA A 139 5.80 -2.75 26.32
N SER A 140 4.84 -3.06 27.17
CA SER A 140 4.06 -4.29 27.10
C SER A 140 3.01 -4.19 26.01
N ARG A 141 2.93 -5.22 25.14
CA ARG A 141 1.89 -5.28 24.14
C ARG A 141 0.57 -5.72 24.75
N LEU A 142 -0.44 -4.88 24.66
CA LEU A 142 -1.78 -5.22 25.10
C LEU A 142 -2.44 -6.23 24.16
N PRO A 143 -3.23 -7.17 24.67
CA PRO A 143 -3.99 -8.06 23.83
C PRO A 143 -5.02 -7.28 23.00
N LEU A 144 -5.12 -7.62 21.71
CA LEU A 144 -6.13 -7.04 20.84
C LEU A 144 -7.51 -7.58 21.20
N MET A 145 -8.40 -6.69 21.63
CA MET A 145 -9.76 -7.07 22.02
C MET A 145 -10.68 -7.25 20.81
N CYS A 146 -11.67 -8.11 20.97
CA CYS A 146 -12.70 -8.38 19.97
C CYS A 146 -13.42 -7.09 19.58
N THR A 147 -13.55 -6.82 18.27
CA THR A 147 -14.22 -5.60 17.76
C THR A 147 -15.74 -5.64 17.96
N LYS A 148 -16.36 -6.83 18.13
CA LYS A 148 -17.80 -6.98 18.30
C LYS A 148 -18.23 -6.83 19.76
N CYS A 149 -17.58 -7.54 20.69
CA CYS A 149 -17.98 -7.50 22.10
C CYS A 149 -17.07 -6.68 23.03
N GLY A 150 -15.86 -6.37 22.63
CA GLY A 150 -14.88 -5.63 23.45
C GLY A 150 -14.37 -6.38 24.70
N LYS A 151 -14.88 -7.57 24.99
CA LYS A 151 -14.70 -8.27 26.29
C LYS A 151 -13.68 -9.40 26.27
N ALA A 152 -13.30 -9.88 25.09
CA ALA A 152 -12.41 -11.02 24.95
C ALA A 152 -11.35 -10.78 23.88
N VAL A 153 -10.19 -11.47 24.01
CA VAL A 153 -9.09 -11.39 23.06
C VAL A 153 -9.51 -11.88 21.68
N ARG A 154 -8.97 -11.24 20.64
CA ARG A 154 -9.22 -11.62 19.24
C ARG A 154 -8.68 -13.02 18.94
N TYR A 155 -9.50 -13.79 18.23
CA TYR A 155 -9.17 -15.10 17.69
C TYR A 155 -8.96 -15.02 16.18
N LYS A 156 -10.04 -14.80 15.40
CA LYS A 156 -9.99 -14.63 13.93
C LYS A 156 -10.82 -13.42 13.49
N ARG A 157 -10.46 -12.80 12.36
CA ARG A 157 -11.19 -11.65 11.76
C ARG A 157 -11.48 -10.52 12.76
N LYS A 158 -10.52 -10.25 13.67
CA LYS A 158 -10.66 -9.25 14.74
C LYS A 158 -11.78 -9.59 15.78
N LEU A 159 -12.35 -10.78 15.75
CA LEU A 159 -13.37 -11.27 16.66
C LEU A 159 -12.77 -12.27 17.66
N CYS A 160 -13.36 -12.39 18.86
CA CYS A 160 -13.05 -13.49 19.76
C CYS A 160 -13.70 -14.79 19.24
N GLU A 161 -13.33 -15.93 19.80
CA GLU A 161 -13.80 -17.23 19.36
C GLU A 161 -15.34 -17.33 19.34
N LYS A 162 -16.01 -16.87 20.41
CA LYS A 162 -17.48 -16.84 20.47
C LYS A 162 -18.08 -15.97 19.37
N CYS A 163 -17.65 -14.71 19.24
CA CYS A 163 -18.18 -13.78 18.26
C CYS A 163 -17.85 -14.21 16.82
N TYR A 164 -16.74 -14.90 16.63
CA TYR A 164 -16.36 -15.49 15.34
C TYR A 164 -17.28 -16.67 15.00
N GLY A 165 -17.60 -17.54 15.96
CA GLY A 165 -18.56 -18.63 15.74
C GLY A 165 -19.95 -18.11 15.39
N GLU A 166 -20.44 -17.08 16.10
CA GLU A 166 -21.72 -16.42 15.77
C GLU A 166 -21.69 -15.79 14.36
N ASP A 167 -20.62 -15.07 14.00
CA ASP A 167 -20.44 -14.49 12.67
C ASP A 167 -20.38 -15.56 11.58
N LEU A 168 -19.74 -16.69 11.86
CA LEU A 168 -19.66 -17.82 10.93
C LEU A 168 -21.03 -18.46 10.66
N ILE A 169 -21.87 -18.60 11.69
CA ILE A 169 -23.24 -19.11 11.55
C ILE A 169 -24.06 -18.16 10.65
N VAL A 170 -24.00 -16.85 10.92
CA VAL A 170 -24.71 -15.85 10.10
C VAL A 170 -24.21 -15.87 8.66
N ARG A 171 -22.90 -15.96 8.45
CA ARG A 171 -22.32 -16.02 7.10
C ARG A 171 -22.68 -17.30 6.36
N ARG A 172 -22.78 -18.43 7.07
CA ARG A 172 -23.26 -19.68 6.48
C ARG A 172 -24.71 -19.57 6.07
N ALA A 173 -25.58 -19.03 6.93
CA ALA A 173 -26.99 -18.82 6.61
C ALA A 173 -27.16 -17.86 5.41
N LEU A 174 -26.47 -16.71 5.43
CA LEU A 174 -26.45 -15.75 4.29
C LEU A 174 -25.84 -16.40 3.04
N GLY A 175 -24.83 -17.25 3.19
CA GLY A 175 -24.23 -17.98 2.08
C GLY A 175 -25.18 -19.04 1.51
N ASP A 176 -26.06 -19.62 2.33
CA ASP A 176 -27.08 -20.58 1.89
C ASP A 176 -28.25 -19.85 1.20
N GLU A 177 -28.70 -18.70 1.71
CA GLU A 177 -29.63 -17.81 1.02
C GLU A 177 -29.04 -17.28 -0.29
N HIS A 178 -27.79 -16.90 -0.28
CA HIS A 178 -27.07 -16.41 -1.46
C HIS A 178 -26.89 -17.53 -2.49
N ARG A 179 -26.57 -18.76 -2.05
CA ARG A 179 -26.51 -19.94 -2.93
C ARG A 179 -27.85 -20.22 -3.62
N ASN A 180 -28.96 -20.13 -2.90
CA ASN A 180 -30.28 -20.31 -3.48
C ASN A 180 -30.65 -19.20 -4.48
N ALA A 181 -30.15 -17.98 -4.30
CA ALA A 181 -30.26 -16.90 -5.28
C ALA A 181 -29.23 -17.01 -6.42
N PHE A 182 -28.20 -17.85 -6.26
CA PHE A 182 -27.13 -18.07 -7.22
C PHE A 182 -27.49 -19.07 -8.33
N TYR A 183 -28.35 -20.04 -8.03
CA TYR A 183 -28.68 -21.10 -8.98
C TYR A 183 -29.72 -20.64 -10.00
N HIS A 184 -29.76 -21.29 -11.14
CA HIS A 184 -30.71 -21.03 -12.23
C HIS A 184 -30.44 -19.71 -12.97
N LYS A 185 -29.17 -19.45 -13.29
CA LYS A 185 -28.78 -18.29 -14.10
C LYS A 185 -28.80 -18.64 -15.57
N THR A 186 -29.23 -17.68 -16.36
CA THR A 186 -29.19 -17.78 -17.83
C THR A 186 -27.75 -17.67 -18.30
N ARG A 187 -27.24 -18.67 -19.02
CA ARG A 187 -25.81 -18.75 -19.44
C ARG A 187 -25.35 -17.50 -20.16
N GLU A 188 -26.13 -16.99 -21.08
CA GLU A 188 -25.81 -15.78 -21.87
C GLU A 188 -25.71 -14.52 -21.01
N ARG A 189 -26.37 -14.51 -19.84
CA ARG A 189 -26.44 -13.38 -18.92
C ARG A 189 -25.48 -13.49 -17.73
N VAL A 190 -24.68 -14.55 -17.68
CA VAL A 190 -23.56 -14.68 -16.75
C VAL A 190 -22.29 -14.28 -17.46
N LEU A 191 -21.56 -13.33 -16.92
CA LEU A 191 -20.31 -12.85 -17.49
C LEU A 191 -19.13 -13.19 -16.59
N PHE A 192 -18.05 -13.56 -17.21
CA PHE A 192 -16.73 -13.68 -16.60
C PHE A 192 -15.83 -12.61 -17.19
N PHE A 193 -15.03 -11.94 -16.41
CA PHE A 193 -14.11 -10.92 -16.92
C PHE A 193 -12.79 -10.89 -16.19
N ASP A 194 -11.79 -10.35 -16.85
CA ASP A 194 -10.47 -10.08 -16.32
C ASP A 194 -9.88 -8.83 -16.95
N LEU A 195 -9.01 -8.13 -16.21
CA LEU A 195 -8.37 -6.90 -16.63
C LEU A 195 -6.85 -7.00 -16.52
N GLU A 196 -6.14 -6.44 -17.51
CA GLU A 196 -4.72 -6.15 -17.35
C GLU A 196 -4.52 -4.64 -17.13
N LEU A 197 -3.56 -4.30 -16.27
CA LEU A 197 -3.37 -2.95 -15.79
C LEU A 197 -1.93 -2.45 -16.00
N THR A 198 -1.77 -1.13 -16.08
CA THR A 198 -0.44 -0.49 -16.14
C THR A 198 0.37 -0.64 -14.83
N GLY A 199 -0.25 -1.10 -13.73
CA GLY A 199 0.39 -1.25 -12.43
C GLY A 199 -0.50 -1.93 -11.40
N PHE A 200 -0.20 -1.71 -10.11
CA PHE A 200 -0.83 -2.41 -8.98
C PHE A 200 -1.63 -1.48 -8.04
N TYR A 201 -1.86 -0.24 -8.45
CA TYR A 201 -2.51 0.78 -7.60
C TYR A 201 -3.78 1.31 -8.24
N ASP A 202 -4.69 1.85 -7.47
CA ASP A 202 -5.98 2.41 -7.92
C ASP A 202 -5.86 3.52 -8.98
N ARG A 203 -4.69 4.14 -9.11
CA ARG A 203 -4.39 5.16 -10.15
C ARG A 203 -3.90 4.60 -11.47
N ASP A 204 -3.65 3.29 -11.52
CA ASP A 204 -3.20 2.63 -12.74
C ASP A 204 -4.37 2.44 -13.72
N GLU A 205 -4.06 2.30 -15.00
CA GLU A 205 -5.06 2.31 -16.06
C GLU A 205 -5.25 0.90 -16.64
N ILE A 206 -6.48 0.60 -17.07
CA ILE A 206 -6.81 -0.62 -17.80
C ILE A 206 -6.14 -0.57 -19.16
N ILE A 207 -5.45 -1.66 -19.54
CA ILE A 207 -4.80 -1.83 -20.86
C ILE A 207 -5.27 -3.07 -21.61
N SER A 208 -6.03 -3.93 -20.97
CA SER A 208 -6.77 -5.03 -21.62
C SER A 208 -8.01 -5.35 -20.82
N ILE A 209 -9.07 -5.71 -21.51
CA ILE A 209 -10.32 -6.24 -20.95
C ILE A 209 -10.79 -7.42 -21.78
N SER A 210 -11.09 -8.52 -21.10
CA SER A 210 -11.72 -9.69 -21.72
C SER A 210 -12.99 -10.03 -20.96
N VAL A 211 -14.05 -10.35 -21.68
CA VAL A 211 -15.34 -10.77 -21.15
C VAL A 211 -15.82 -12.00 -21.92
N VAL A 212 -16.16 -13.05 -21.18
CA VAL A 212 -16.71 -14.30 -21.71
C VAL A 212 -18.04 -14.58 -21.04
N ASN A 213 -19.05 -15.02 -21.77
CA ASN A 213 -20.33 -15.39 -21.18
C ASN A 213 -20.34 -16.85 -20.66
N GLY A 214 -21.40 -17.25 -19.99
CA GLY A 214 -21.57 -18.62 -19.46
C GLY A 214 -21.62 -19.70 -20.54
N CYS A 215 -21.95 -19.36 -21.79
CA CYS A 215 -21.86 -20.27 -22.94
C CYS A 215 -20.41 -20.50 -23.40
N GLY A 216 -19.46 -19.68 -22.93
CA GLY A 216 -18.07 -19.70 -23.39
C GLY A 216 -17.81 -18.85 -24.63
N GLU A 217 -18.77 -18.00 -25.01
CA GLU A 217 -18.61 -17.07 -26.12
C GLU A 217 -17.83 -15.84 -25.63
N VAL A 218 -16.85 -15.42 -26.42
CA VAL A 218 -16.10 -14.18 -26.16
C VAL A 218 -16.99 -12.99 -26.55
N VAL A 219 -17.45 -12.25 -25.54
CA VAL A 219 -18.31 -11.09 -25.72
C VAL A 219 -17.49 -9.83 -25.98
N MET A 220 -16.32 -9.74 -25.33
CA MET A 220 -15.33 -8.68 -25.54
C MET A 220 -13.94 -9.25 -25.29
N ASP A 221 -12.98 -8.92 -26.13
CA ASP A 221 -11.56 -9.17 -25.95
C ASP A 221 -10.79 -8.09 -26.68
N THR A 222 -10.28 -7.10 -25.94
CA THR A 222 -9.64 -5.94 -26.56
C THR A 222 -8.56 -5.33 -25.69
N LEU A 223 -7.52 -4.84 -26.35
CA LEU A 223 -6.57 -3.93 -25.73
C LEU A 223 -7.21 -2.56 -25.51
N VAL A 224 -6.72 -1.84 -24.52
CA VAL A 224 -7.20 -0.50 -24.14
C VAL A 224 -6.04 0.45 -24.11
N LYS A 225 -6.19 1.60 -24.77
CA LYS A 225 -5.18 2.66 -24.79
C LYS A 225 -5.23 3.46 -23.49
N PRO A 226 -4.17 3.44 -22.64
CA PRO A 226 -4.11 4.28 -21.48
C PRO A 226 -3.90 5.75 -21.87
N VAL A 227 -4.53 6.67 -21.11
CA VAL A 227 -4.50 8.11 -21.43
C VAL A 227 -3.29 8.80 -20.77
N HIS A 228 -2.95 8.41 -19.56
CA HIS A 228 -1.95 9.08 -18.73
C HIS A 228 -0.64 8.30 -18.62
N THR A 229 -0.71 6.98 -18.54
CA THR A 229 0.45 6.12 -18.32
C THR A 229 1.13 5.75 -19.64
N LYS A 230 2.40 6.10 -19.78
CA LYS A 230 3.15 5.83 -21.03
C LYS A 230 4.08 4.62 -20.95
N LYS A 231 4.36 4.08 -19.75
CA LYS A 231 5.31 2.97 -19.54
C LYS A 231 4.93 2.22 -18.27
N TRP A 232 4.92 0.86 -18.35
CA TRP A 232 4.59 -0.05 -17.24
C TRP A 232 5.48 -1.29 -17.20
N LYS A 233 6.77 -1.10 -17.23
CA LYS A 233 7.82 -2.15 -17.30
C LYS A 233 7.68 -3.32 -16.30
N LYS A 234 7.01 -3.12 -15.17
CA LYS A 234 6.83 -4.15 -14.14
C LYS A 234 5.72 -5.12 -14.54
N THR A 235 4.54 -4.59 -14.88
CA THR A 235 3.38 -5.38 -15.28
C THR A 235 3.52 -5.89 -16.71
N GLU A 236 4.20 -5.17 -17.61
CA GLU A 236 4.60 -5.66 -18.94
C GLU A 236 5.32 -7.02 -18.90
N LYS A 237 6.14 -7.25 -17.86
CA LYS A 237 6.81 -8.55 -17.68
C LYS A 237 5.87 -9.68 -17.27
N ILE A 238 4.68 -9.36 -16.76
CA ILE A 238 3.69 -10.31 -16.30
C ILE A 238 2.76 -10.67 -17.46
N HIS A 239 2.10 -9.69 -18.05
CA HIS A 239 1.09 -9.89 -19.09
C HIS A 239 1.61 -9.72 -20.53
N GLY A 240 2.84 -9.24 -20.73
CA GLY A 240 3.46 -9.10 -22.04
C GLY A 240 2.94 -7.95 -22.92
N ILE A 241 1.95 -7.17 -22.46
CA ILE A 241 1.39 -6.06 -23.23
C ILE A 241 2.35 -4.87 -23.15
N THR A 242 2.87 -4.48 -24.31
CA THR A 242 3.79 -3.34 -24.44
C THR A 242 3.03 -2.04 -24.79
N PRO A 243 3.64 -0.86 -24.53
CA PRO A 243 3.04 0.41 -24.95
C PRO A 243 2.74 0.51 -26.46
N ASP A 244 3.54 -0.13 -27.29
CA ASP A 244 3.35 -0.13 -28.74
C ASP A 244 2.09 -0.92 -29.17
N MET A 245 1.75 -1.99 -28.45
CA MET A 245 0.58 -2.82 -28.74
C MET A 245 -0.74 -2.09 -28.53
N VAL A 246 -0.78 -1.11 -27.64
CA VAL A 246 -2.03 -0.38 -27.29
C VAL A 246 -2.15 0.98 -28.00
N GLN A 247 -1.22 1.33 -28.89
CA GLN A 247 -1.20 2.66 -29.53
C GLN A 247 -2.45 2.96 -30.33
N ASP A 248 -2.95 1.98 -31.08
CA ASP A 248 -4.12 2.09 -31.94
C ASP A 248 -5.38 1.49 -31.30
N ALA A 249 -5.31 1.04 -30.05
CA ALA A 249 -6.45 0.54 -29.32
C ALA A 249 -7.41 1.67 -28.92
N PRO A 250 -8.70 1.37 -28.73
CA PRO A 250 -9.65 2.32 -28.18
C PRO A 250 -9.27 2.69 -26.72
N THR A 251 -9.62 3.89 -26.32
CA THR A 251 -9.53 4.33 -24.92
C THR A 251 -10.64 3.67 -24.10
N LEU A 252 -10.47 3.62 -22.76
CA LEU A 252 -11.56 3.13 -21.90
C LEU A 252 -12.84 3.95 -22.10
N ALA A 253 -12.75 5.27 -22.26
CA ALA A 253 -13.91 6.14 -22.45
C ALA A 253 -14.73 5.77 -23.71
N GLU A 254 -14.07 5.31 -24.77
CA GLU A 254 -14.75 4.84 -25.99
C GLU A 254 -15.44 3.48 -25.78
N LEU A 255 -14.94 2.64 -24.88
CA LEU A 255 -15.52 1.32 -24.58
C LEU A 255 -16.60 1.36 -23.48
N VAL A 256 -16.68 2.42 -22.68
CA VAL A 256 -17.63 2.54 -21.56
C VAL A 256 -19.07 2.23 -21.97
N PRO A 257 -19.63 2.73 -23.10
CA PRO A 257 -21.02 2.42 -23.46
C PRO A 257 -21.27 0.91 -23.62
N ASP A 258 -20.35 0.21 -24.29
CA ASP A 258 -20.50 -1.22 -24.56
C ASP A 258 -20.32 -2.04 -23.28
N ILE A 259 -19.31 -1.69 -22.44
CA ILE A 259 -19.08 -2.35 -21.16
C ILE A 259 -20.29 -2.17 -20.23
N LYS A 260 -20.81 -0.95 -20.10
CA LYS A 260 -22.01 -0.68 -19.28
C LYS A 260 -23.19 -1.48 -19.79
N GLN A 261 -23.45 -1.50 -21.09
CA GLN A 261 -24.55 -2.27 -21.69
C GLN A 261 -24.45 -3.76 -21.35
N MET A 262 -23.26 -4.36 -21.45
CA MET A 262 -23.06 -5.78 -21.10
C MET A 262 -23.28 -6.02 -19.61
N PHE A 263 -22.65 -5.23 -18.75
CA PHE A 263 -22.68 -5.42 -17.30
C PHE A 263 -24.06 -5.12 -16.69
N ASP A 264 -24.76 -4.11 -17.20
CA ASP A 264 -26.11 -3.76 -16.75
C ASP A 264 -27.11 -4.87 -17.08
N ASN A 265 -26.95 -5.53 -18.24
CA ASN A 265 -27.79 -6.65 -18.68
C ASN A 265 -27.43 -7.99 -18.03
N ALA A 266 -26.25 -8.09 -17.39
CA ALA A 266 -25.83 -9.31 -16.73
C ALA A 266 -26.67 -9.61 -15.49
N GLU A 267 -26.96 -10.89 -15.25
CA GLU A 267 -27.54 -11.41 -14.01
C GLU A 267 -26.47 -11.65 -12.94
N SER A 268 -25.28 -11.97 -13.38
CA SER A 268 -24.12 -12.20 -12.51
C SER A 268 -22.83 -11.95 -13.28
N ILE A 269 -21.85 -11.42 -12.58
CA ILE A 269 -20.53 -11.11 -13.12
C ILE A 269 -19.48 -11.75 -12.21
N ILE A 270 -18.54 -12.50 -12.75
CA ILE A 270 -17.55 -13.25 -11.99
C ILE A 270 -16.15 -12.82 -12.43
N ALA A 271 -15.26 -12.58 -11.47
CA ALA A 271 -13.84 -12.39 -11.70
C ALA A 271 -13.01 -13.17 -10.69
N TYR A 272 -11.73 -13.42 -11.00
CA TYR A 272 -10.82 -14.06 -10.07
C TYR A 272 -10.01 -12.99 -9.32
N GLY A 273 -10.16 -12.89 -7.97
CA GLY A 273 -9.43 -11.90 -7.19
C GLY A 273 -9.97 -10.47 -7.32
N ILE A 274 -11.23 -10.30 -7.35
CA ILE A 274 -12.02 -9.11 -7.73
C ILE A 274 -11.61 -7.75 -7.16
N SER A 275 -10.84 -7.68 -6.06
CA SER A 275 -10.57 -6.40 -5.38
C SER A 275 -9.90 -5.37 -6.31
N THR A 276 -8.98 -5.82 -7.15
CA THR A 276 -8.27 -4.96 -8.11
C THR A 276 -9.16 -4.63 -9.29
N ASP A 277 -9.78 -5.63 -9.91
CA ASP A 277 -10.61 -5.44 -11.10
C ASP A 277 -11.81 -4.56 -10.79
N PHE A 278 -12.47 -4.79 -9.65
CA PHE A 278 -13.60 -3.95 -9.24
C PHE A 278 -13.19 -2.51 -8.96
N SER A 279 -12.03 -2.26 -8.36
CA SER A 279 -11.57 -0.90 -8.07
C SER A 279 -11.39 -0.06 -9.35
N HIS A 280 -11.04 -0.71 -10.46
CA HIS A 280 -10.85 -0.07 -11.76
C HIS A 280 -12.14 -0.02 -12.58
N ILE A 281 -12.85 -1.14 -12.71
CA ILE A 281 -14.03 -1.21 -13.56
C ILE A 281 -15.21 -0.37 -13.03
N LYS A 282 -15.37 -0.24 -11.71
CA LYS A 282 -16.42 0.62 -11.12
C LYS A 282 -16.29 2.09 -11.52
N THR A 283 -15.10 2.54 -11.94
CA THR A 283 -14.87 3.94 -12.34
C THR A 283 -15.60 4.35 -13.60
N ILE A 284 -16.11 3.39 -14.37
CA ILE A 284 -16.97 3.69 -15.54
C ILE A 284 -18.38 4.15 -15.13
N TYR A 285 -18.77 3.95 -13.87
CA TYR A 285 -20.04 4.38 -13.29
C TYR A 285 -19.86 5.68 -12.50
N GLU A 286 -20.78 6.62 -12.69
CA GLU A 286 -20.62 7.97 -12.16
C GLU A 286 -21.14 8.12 -10.73
N THR A 287 -22.17 7.34 -10.36
CA THR A 287 -22.81 7.44 -9.06
C THR A 287 -22.46 6.26 -8.15
N GLU A 288 -22.52 6.49 -6.84
CA GLU A 288 -22.31 5.45 -5.84
C GLU A 288 -23.39 4.37 -5.92
N GLU A 289 -24.63 4.75 -6.25
CA GLU A 289 -25.74 3.83 -6.45
C GLU A 289 -25.48 2.85 -7.61
N GLU A 290 -24.98 3.35 -8.74
CA GLU A 290 -24.60 2.50 -9.89
C GLU A 290 -23.45 1.57 -9.54
N GLN A 291 -22.41 2.08 -8.82
CA GLN A 291 -21.27 1.28 -8.37
C GLN A 291 -21.69 0.18 -7.40
N ASN A 292 -22.65 0.47 -6.51
CA ASN A 292 -23.21 -0.51 -5.58
C ASN A 292 -24.05 -1.55 -6.34
N ALA A 293 -24.85 -1.14 -7.31
CA ALA A 293 -25.62 -2.06 -8.15
C ALA A 293 -24.70 -3.00 -8.95
N LEU A 294 -23.57 -2.51 -9.45
CA LEU A 294 -22.53 -3.34 -10.06
C LEU A 294 -21.94 -4.31 -9.02
N HIS A 295 -21.57 -3.82 -7.84
CA HIS A 295 -20.99 -4.62 -6.78
C HIS A 295 -21.90 -5.79 -6.35
N ASP A 296 -23.21 -5.57 -6.30
CA ASP A 296 -24.19 -6.59 -5.92
C ASP A 296 -24.30 -7.74 -6.92
N LYS A 297 -23.93 -7.51 -8.20
CA LYS A 297 -23.88 -8.52 -9.25
C LYS A 297 -22.56 -9.28 -9.31
N ILE A 298 -21.51 -8.78 -8.67
CA ILE A 298 -20.15 -9.30 -8.83
C ILE A 298 -19.83 -10.35 -7.77
N SER A 299 -19.27 -11.47 -8.19
CA SER A 299 -18.77 -12.55 -7.33
C SER A 299 -17.28 -12.79 -7.51
N CYS A 300 -16.61 -13.08 -6.41
CA CYS A 300 -15.16 -13.37 -6.40
C CYS A 300 -14.91 -14.88 -6.44
N CYS A 301 -14.46 -15.38 -7.57
CA CYS A 301 -14.14 -16.80 -7.76
C CYS A 301 -13.03 -17.27 -6.81
N ALA A 302 -12.01 -16.45 -6.54
CA ALA A 302 -10.95 -16.79 -5.60
C ALA A 302 -11.49 -17.04 -4.17
N ASN A 303 -12.44 -16.22 -3.71
CA ASN A 303 -13.05 -16.40 -2.39
C ASN A 303 -13.87 -17.71 -2.33
N GLU A 304 -14.59 -18.05 -3.39
CA GLU A 304 -15.36 -19.29 -3.46
C GLU A 304 -14.44 -20.51 -3.53
N PHE A 305 -13.34 -20.43 -4.29
CA PHE A 305 -12.34 -21.50 -4.32
C PHE A 305 -11.70 -21.72 -2.94
N VAL A 306 -11.25 -20.65 -2.27
CA VAL A 306 -10.71 -20.76 -0.91
C VAL A 306 -11.75 -21.35 0.05
N ARG A 307 -13.03 -21.01 -0.08
CA ARG A 307 -14.11 -21.61 0.71
C ARG A 307 -14.28 -23.10 0.42
N TYR A 308 -14.23 -23.48 -0.86
CA TYR A 308 -14.32 -24.88 -1.29
C TYR A 308 -13.22 -25.75 -0.70
N ILE A 309 -11.97 -25.29 -0.72
CA ILE A 309 -10.83 -26.06 -0.21
C ILE A 309 -10.65 -25.96 1.32
N HIS A 310 -11.34 -25.02 1.97
CA HIS A 310 -11.13 -24.71 3.42
C HIS A 310 -11.40 -25.92 4.34
N GLU A 311 -12.27 -26.82 3.96
CA GLU A 311 -12.55 -28.03 4.74
C GLU A 311 -11.33 -28.97 4.80
N HIS A 312 -10.48 -28.95 3.79
CA HIS A 312 -9.30 -29.81 3.67
C HIS A 312 -7.99 -29.06 3.97
N CYS A 313 -7.96 -27.75 3.71
CA CYS A 313 -6.79 -26.90 3.86
C CYS A 313 -7.16 -25.58 4.58
N PRO A 314 -7.49 -25.63 5.91
CA PRO A 314 -7.98 -24.47 6.64
C PRO A 314 -6.95 -23.34 6.80
N GLU A 315 -5.67 -23.63 6.60
CA GLU A 315 -4.57 -22.64 6.61
C GLU A 315 -4.52 -21.79 5.35
N VAL A 316 -5.10 -22.25 4.24
CA VAL A 316 -5.13 -21.50 2.98
C VAL A 316 -6.18 -20.40 3.07
N VAL A 317 -5.72 -19.17 3.07
CA VAL A 317 -6.56 -17.94 3.13
C VAL A 317 -6.54 -17.15 1.83
N HIS A 318 -5.66 -17.52 0.92
CA HIS A 318 -5.50 -16.91 -0.41
C HIS A 318 -4.97 -17.98 -1.37
N ALA A 319 -5.49 -17.99 -2.58
CA ALA A 319 -5.02 -18.85 -3.67
C ALA A 319 -5.07 -18.05 -4.98
N SER A 320 -4.02 -18.15 -5.78
CA SER A 320 -3.99 -17.58 -7.14
C SER A 320 -4.85 -18.42 -8.09
N LEU A 321 -5.14 -17.88 -9.27
CA LEU A 321 -5.86 -18.64 -10.32
C LEU A 321 -5.06 -19.87 -10.74
N THR A 322 -3.73 -19.76 -10.80
CA THR A 322 -2.84 -20.90 -11.06
C THR A 322 -2.98 -21.99 -10.00
N ASP A 323 -2.97 -21.62 -8.70
CA ASP A 323 -3.17 -22.57 -7.61
C ASP A 323 -4.52 -23.30 -7.73
N ALA A 324 -5.58 -22.58 -8.12
CA ALA A 324 -6.91 -23.16 -8.29
C ALA A 324 -6.93 -24.13 -9.48
N MET A 325 -6.38 -23.75 -10.62
CA MET A 325 -6.31 -24.59 -11.81
C MET A 325 -5.52 -25.88 -11.54
N GLU A 326 -4.37 -25.79 -10.87
CA GLU A 326 -3.55 -26.94 -10.48
C GLU A 326 -4.29 -27.84 -9.46
N CYS A 327 -4.86 -27.28 -8.42
CA CYS A 327 -5.59 -28.01 -7.39
C CYS A 327 -6.78 -28.79 -7.98
N LEU A 328 -7.51 -28.18 -8.90
CA LEU A 328 -8.67 -28.78 -9.56
C LEU A 328 -8.30 -29.63 -10.81
N GLN A 329 -7.01 -29.71 -11.16
CA GLN A 329 -6.50 -30.42 -12.33
C GLN A 329 -7.13 -29.94 -13.65
N ILE A 330 -7.38 -28.64 -13.76
CA ILE A 330 -7.99 -28.01 -14.93
C ILE A 330 -6.85 -27.49 -15.84
N ALA A 331 -6.93 -27.85 -17.13
CA ALA A 331 -5.95 -27.39 -18.12
C ALA A 331 -6.24 -25.94 -18.58
N TRP A 332 -5.19 -25.16 -18.79
CA TRP A 332 -5.25 -23.83 -19.36
C TRP A 332 -5.63 -23.87 -20.85
N ASP A 333 -6.50 -22.92 -21.27
CA ASP A 333 -6.73 -22.58 -22.65
C ASP A 333 -6.05 -21.24 -22.94
N GLY A 334 -4.83 -21.28 -23.44
CA GLY A 334 -4.02 -20.10 -23.71
C GLY A 334 -2.86 -19.91 -22.73
N ILE A 335 -2.27 -18.73 -22.75
CA ILE A 335 -1.10 -18.37 -21.94
C ILE A 335 -1.58 -17.67 -20.68
N PRO A 336 -1.22 -18.15 -19.48
CA PRO A 336 -1.50 -17.45 -18.23
C PRO A 336 -1.02 -15.98 -18.27
N HIS A 337 -1.71 -15.11 -17.58
CA HIS A 337 -1.50 -13.66 -17.60
C HIS A 337 -1.84 -12.99 -18.95
N SER A 338 -2.77 -13.57 -19.66
CA SER A 338 -3.51 -12.93 -20.74
C SER A 338 -4.95 -12.82 -20.27
N SER A 339 -5.54 -11.63 -20.30
CA SER A 339 -6.89 -11.40 -19.76
C SER A 339 -7.93 -12.39 -20.29
N ILE A 340 -7.85 -12.78 -21.57
CA ILE A 340 -8.76 -13.78 -22.14
C ILE A 340 -8.52 -15.19 -21.57
N ALA A 341 -7.26 -15.62 -21.43
CA ALA A 341 -6.96 -16.93 -20.88
C ALA A 341 -7.34 -17.00 -19.38
N ASP A 342 -7.11 -15.93 -18.62
CA ASP A 342 -7.45 -15.84 -17.21
C ASP A 342 -8.98 -15.79 -17.02
N THR A 343 -9.71 -15.09 -17.90
CA THR A 343 -11.17 -15.09 -17.93
C THR A 343 -11.74 -16.51 -18.17
N ILE A 344 -11.21 -17.23 -19.17
CA ILE A 344 -11.63 -18.61 -19.48
C ILE A 344 -11.28 -19.56 -18.33
N ALA A 345 -10.11 -19.40 -17.72
CA ALA A 345 -9.68 -20.18 -16.57
C ALA A 345 -10.60 -19.92 -15.35
N CYS A 346 -10.92 -18.65 -15.06
CA CYS A 346 -11.87 -18.28 -14.03
C CYS A 346 -13.23 -18.95 -14.24
N LYS A 347 -13.76 -18.94 -15.48
CA LYS A 347 -15.01 -19.63 -15.85
C LYS A 347 -14.94 -21.11 -15.54
N LYS A 348 -13.86 -21.80 -15.96
CA LYS A 348 -13.70 -23.25 -15.72
C LYS A 348 -13.64 -23.57 -14.22
N VAL A 349 -12.93 -22.78 -13.42
CA VAL A 349 -12.88 -22.92 -11.96
C VAL A 349 -14.27 -22.73 -11.38
N TRP A 350 -15.00 -21.69 -11.78
CA TRP A 350 -16.35 -21.41 -11.29
C TRP A 350 -17.32 -22.55 -11.59
N GLU A 351 -17.34 -23.07 -12.81
CA GLU A 351 -18.18 -24.18 -13.24
C GLU A 351 -17.84 -25.49 -12.50
N HIS A 352 -16.58 -25.70 -12.15
CA HIS A 352 -16.19 -26.83 -11.32
C HIS A 352 -16.74 -26.70 -9.88
N LEU A 353 -16.70 -25.48 -9.32
CA LEU A 353 -17.20 -25.20 -7.97
C LEU A 353 -18.73 -25.26 -7.90
N PHE A 354 -19.42 -24.90 -8.99
CA PHE A 354 -20.86 -24.74 -9.06
C PHE A 354 -21.43 -25.45 -10.31
N PRO A 355 -21.43 -26.79 -10.36
CA PRO A 355 -21.85 -27.53 -11.55
C PRO A 355 -23.33 -27.31 -11.97
N ASN A 356 -24.18 -26.84 -11.04
CA ASN A 356 -25.60 -26.56 -11.29
C ASN A 356 -25.89 -25.06 -11.29
N TYR A 357 -24.91 -24.22 -11.65
CA TYR A 357 -25.03 -22.76 -11.60
C TYR A 357 -26.03 -22.21 -12.61
N TYR A 358 -26.15 -22.83 -13.75
CA TYR A 358 -27.01 -22.41 -14.86
C TYR A 358 -28.36 -23.15 -14.87
N GLU A 359 -29.34 -22.50 -15.48
CA GLU A 359 -30.56 -23.21 -15.93
C GLU A 359 -30.22 -24.11 -17.10
N ASP A 360 -30.71 -25.36 -17.07
CA ASP A 360 -30.57 -26.30 -18.19
C ASP A 360 -31.53 -25.96 -19.31
#